data_8e1c1cfb0a7cd7b32c73efcd0b970b14
#
_entry.id   8e1c1cfb0a7cd7b32c73efcd0b970b14
#
_cell.length_a   1.000
_cell.length_b   1.000
_cell.length_c   1.000
_cell.angle_alpha   90.00
_cell.angle_beta   90.00
_cell.angle_gamma   90.00
#
_symmetry.space_group_name_H-M   'P 1'
#
loop_
_entity.id
_entity.type
_entity.pdbx_description
1 polymer ?
#
loop_
_entity_poly.entity_id
_entity_poly.type
_entity_poly.pdbx_seq_one_letter_code
_entity_poly.pdbx_strand_id
1 'polypeptide(L)'
;MNDIVSKLKEHQPSTPSKWRENTEWRMANRSWLRYSQQIAMMMLDRMEELHMSQKQLAELMGCSQQYVSKVLRGQENLSLETLSKIERCLDLQIIAEPELA
;
A
#
# COMPACT_ATOMS: atom_id res chain seq x y z
N MET A 1 -8.88 23.08 -19.78
CA MET A 1 -8.42 23.03 -19.43
C MET A 1 -8.07 23.16 -19.43
N ASN A 2 -7.88 23.03 -19.38
CA ASN A 2 -7.17 22.91 -19.02
C ASN A 2 -6.64 23.42 -18.62
N ASP A 3 -7.90 24.13 -18.35
CA ASP A 3 -6.98 24.82 -17.90
C ASP A 3 -6.02 24.17 -17.11
N ILE A 4 -6.33 23.26 -16.39
CA ILE A 4 -5.43 22.52 -15.74
C ILE A 4 -4.43 22.02 -16.67
N VAL A 5 -4.82 21.47 -17.76
CA VAL A 5 -3.92 21.01 -18.75
C VAL A 5 -3.07 22.13 -19.28
N SER A 6 -3.67 23.25 -19.51
CA SER A 6 -2.96 24.36 -20.02
C SER A 6 -1.94 24.88 -19.06
N LYS A 7 -2.34 25.09 -17.82
CA LYS A 7 -1.48 25.53 -16.84
C LYS A 7 -0.41 24.59 -16.62
N LEU A 8 -0.73 23.36 -16.58
CA LEU A 8 0.24 22.36 -16.39
C LEU A 8 1.20 22.29 -17.53
N LYS A 9 0.76 22.62 -18.72
CA LYS A 9 1.63 22.65 -19.84
C LYS A 9 2.62 23.75 -19.75
N GLU A 10 2.26 24.88 -19.23
CA GLU A 10 3.11 25.96 -19.11
C GLU A 10 4.26 25.68 -18.27
N HIS A 11 4.07 25.25 -17.09
CA HIS A 11 5.17 24.96 -16.27
C HIS A 11 5.39 23.52 -16.16
N GLN A 12 4.50 22.76 -16.71
CA GLN A 12 4.64 21.36 -16.68
C GLN A 12 4.20 20.84 -17.98
N PRO A 13 4.88 21.13 -19.03
CA PRO A 13 4.51 20.63 -20.31
C PRO A 13 4.43 19.13 -20.29
N SER A 14 5.17 18.52 -19.40
CA SER A 14 5.16 17.08 -19.31
C SER A 14 4.00 16.52 -18.54
N THR A 15 3.15 17.38 -18.00
CA THR A 15 2.08 16.89 -17.19
C THR A 15 1.15 15.90 -17.87
N PRO A 16 0.70 16.13 -19.08
CA PRO A 16 -0.11 15.13 -19.76
C PRO A 16 0.64 13.82 -19.90
N SER A 17 1.93 13.87 -20.17
CA SER A 17 2.74 12.70 -20.25
C SER A 17 2.85 12.00 -18.91
N LYS A 18 3.06 12.75 -17.86
CA LYS A 18 3.15 12.23 -16.55
C LYS A 18 1.87 11.57 -16.14
N TRP A 19 0.75 12.19 -16.43
CA TRP A 19 -0.54 11.64 -16.13
C TRP A 19 -0.72 10.30 -16.84
N ARG A 20 -0.31 10.22 -18.09
CA ARG A 20 -0.41 9.02 -18.86
C ARG A 20 0.51 7.93 -18.30
N GLU A 21 1.71 8.30 -17.92
CA GLU A 21 2.64 7.38 -17.32
C GLU A 21 2.06 6.80 -16.04
N ASN A 22 1.45 7.63 -15.20
CA ASN A 22 0.86 7.17 -13.97
C ASN A 22 -0.29 6.22 -14.25
N THR A 23 -1.10 6.51 -15.26
CA THR A 23 -2.20 5.66 -15.62
C THR A 23 -1.70 4.32 -16.12
N GLU A 24 -0.69 4.34 -16.97
CA GLU A 24 -0.12 3.13 -17.50
C GLU A 24 0.52 2.30 -16.40
N TRP A 25 1.19 2.97 -15.48
CA TRP A 25 1.80 2.29 -14.36
C TRP A 25 0.75 1.59 -13.51
N ARG A 26 -0.34 2.26 -13.23
CA ARG A 26 -1.43 1.69 -12.44
C ARG A 26 -2.05 0.48 -13.12
N MET A 27 -2.23 0.59 -14.42
CA MET A 27 -2.80 -0.51 -15.16
C MET A 27 -1.86 -1.72 -15.15
N ALA A 28 -0.57 -1.46 -15.32
CA ALA A 28 0.41 -2.53 -15.33
C ALA A 28 0.57 -3.18 -13.96
N ASN A 29 0.28 -2.46 -12.89
CA ASN A 29 0.46 -2.96 -11.54
C ASN A 29 -0.85 -3.24 -10.81
N ARG A 30 -1.94 -3.29 -11.55
CA ARG A 30 -3.27 -3.40 -10.96
C ARG A 30 -3.44 -4.61 -10.04
N SER A 31 -2.90 -5.73 -10.42
CA SER A 31 -3.15 -6.96 -9.66
C SER A 31 -2.53 -6.89 -8.27
N TRP A 32 -1.27 -6.46 -8.17
CA TRP A 32 -0.65 -6.44 -6.85
C TRP A 32 -1.15 -5.24 -6.02
N LEU A 33 -1.53 -4.14 -6.70
CA LEU A 33 -2.10 -3.00 -5.98
C LEU A 33 -3.40 -3.40 -5.30
N ARG A 34 -4.20 -4.21 -5.98
CA ARG A 34 -5.46 -4.69 -5.41
C ARG A 34 -5.18 -5.48 -4.14
N TYR A 35 -4.18 -6.34 -4.18
CA TYR A 35 -3.81 -7.12 -2.99
C TYR A 35 -3.30 -6.21 -1.88
N SER A 36 -2.49 -5.23 -2.24
CA SER A 36 -1.95 -4.29 -1.26
C SER A 36 -3.07 -3.54 -0.55
N GLN A 37 -4.09 -3.14 -1.28
CA GLN A 37 -5.23 -2.44 -0.71
C GLN A 37 -6.04 -3.35 0.20
N GLN A 38 -6.25 -4.59 -0.20
CA GLN A 38 -6.97 -5.55 0.62
C GLN A 38 -6.22 -5.82 1.92
N ILE A 39 -4.91 -5.95 1.84
CA ILE A 39 -4.08 -6.18 3.01
C ILE A 39 -4.16 -4.97 3.94
N ALA A 40 -4.09 -3.78 3.39
CA ALA A 40 -4.18 -2.57 4.20
C ALA A 40 -5.49 -2.52 4.97
N MET A 41 -6.59 -2.89 4.33
CA MET A 41 -7.88 -2.92 4.99
C MET A 41 -7.93 -3.94 6.10
N MET A 42 -7.38 -5.12 5.85
CA MET A 42 -7.32 -6.16 6.87
C MET A 42 -6.50 -5.69 8.07
N MET A 43 -5.39 -5.00 7.80
CA MET A 43 -4.53 -4.47 8.86
C MET A 43 -5.26 -3.42 9.68
N LEU A 44 -5.95 -2.50 9.01
CA LEU A 44 -6.67 -1.44 9.71
C LEU A 44 -7.75 -2.02 10.61
N ASP A 45 -8.50 -2.99 10.09
CA ASP A 45 -9.55 -3.63 10.87
C ASP A 45 -8.96 -4.31 12.10
N ARG A 46 -7.87 -5.02 11.91
CA ARG A 46 -7.26 -5.75 13.02
C ARG A 46 -6.65 -4.79 14.04
N MET A 47 -6.03 -3.72 13.57
CA MET A 47 -5.47 -2.72 14.47
C MET A 47 -6.57 -2.08 15.32
N GLU A 48 -7.73 -1.87 14.72
CA GLU A 48 -8.85 -1.32 15.44
C GLU A 48 -9.31 -2.30 16.53
N GLU A 49 -9.41 -3.57 16.19
CA GLU A 49 -9.79 -4.59 17.16
C GLU A 49 -8.81 -4.66 18.32
N LEU A 50 -7.54 -4.48 18.04
CA LEU A 50 -6.50 -4.56 19.04
C LEU A 50 -6.23 -3.23 19.73
N HIS A 51 -6.89 -2.17 19.31
CA HIS A 51 -6.64 -0.81 19.79
C HIS A 51 -5.17 -0.45 19.64
N MET A 52 -4.60 -0.79 18.49
CA MET A 52 -3.18 -0.61 18.23
C MET A 52 -2.97 0.58 17.32
N SER A 53 -2.03 1.45 17.69
CA SER A 53 -1.70 2.62 16.88
C SER A 53 -0.63 2.25 15.85
N GLN A 54 -0.44 3.14 14.87
CA GLN A 54 0.60 2.93 13.88
C GLN A 54 1.98 2.92 14.53
N LYS A 55 2.16 3.74 15.56
CA LYS A 55 3.42 3.79 16.28
C LYS A 55 3.70 2.45 16.96
N GLN A 56 2.68 1.89 17.59
CA GLN A 56 2.83 0.62 18.26
C GLN A 56 3.15 -0.49 17.27
N LEU A 57 2.47 -0.49 16.14
CA LEU A 57 2.72 -1.50 15.13
C LEU A 57 4.14 -1.37 14.57
N ALA A 58 4.58 -0.13 14.36
CA ALA A 58 5.93 0.10 13.87
C ALA A 58 6.96 -0.44 14.83
N GLU A 59 6.73 -0.26 16.12
CA GLU A 59 7.63 -0.76 17.14
C GLU A 59 7.68 -2.29 17.12
N LEU A 60 6.53 -2.91 16.99
CA LEU A 60 6.47 -4.37 16.93
C LEU A 60 7.15 -4.92 15.69
N MET A 61 7.01 -4.23 14.59
CA MET A 61 7.59 -4.67 13.33
C MET A 61 9.07 -4.30 13.21
N GLY A 62 9.55 -3.41 14.06
CA GLY A 62 10.93 -2.97 13.97
C GLY A 62 11.17 -2.06 12.79
N CYS A 63 10.19 -1.25 12.44
CA CYS A 63 10.31 -0.33 11.30
C CYS A 63 9.81 1.05 11.71
N SER A 64 9.84 1.99 10.77
CA SER A 64 9.42 3.34 11.06
C SER A 64 7.91 3.47 10.97
N GLN A 65 7.37 4.45 11.67
CA GLN A 65 5.94 4.73 11.59
C GLN A 65 5.58 5.18 10.19
N GLN A 66 6.50 5.87 9.52
CA GLN A 66 6.28 6.31 8.15
C GLN A 66 6.07 5.13 7.22
N TYR A 67 6.84 4.06 7.43
CA TYR A 67 6.69 2.86 6.62
C TYR A 67 5.32 2.22 6.85
N VAL A 68 4.90 2.12 8.12
CA VAL A 68 3.58 1.58 8.44
C VAL A 68 2.50 2.41 7.76
N SER A 69 2.65 3.72 7.79
CA SER A 69 1.69 4.61 7.14
C SER A 69 1.62 4.34 5.64
N LYS A 70 2.76 4.11 5.02
CA LYS A 70 2.80 3.80 3.59
C LYS A 70 2.09 2.49 3.28
N VAL A 71 2.33 1.48 4.10
CA VAL A 71 1.69 0.19 3.92
C VAL A 71 0.18 0.33 4.03
N LEU A 72 -0.27 1.10 5.01
CA LEU A 72 -1.70 1.27 5.25
C LEU A 72 -2.41 2.08 4.18
N ARG A 73 -1.66 2.76 3.31
CA ARG A 73 -2.25 3.44 2.18
C ARG A 73 -2.57 2.48 1.03
N GLY A 74 -2.07 1.25 1.12
CA GLY A 74 -2.40 0.24 0.14
C GLY A 74 -1.70 0.41 -1.19
N GLN A 75 -0.50 0.99 -1.17
CA GLN A 75 0.25 1.22 -2.39
C GLN A 75 1.65 0.63 -2.34
N GLU A 76 1.93 -0.16 -1.32
CA GLU A 76 3.26 -0.75 -1.14
C GLU A 76 3.30 -2.15 -1.72
N ASN A 77 4.36 -2.45 -2.45
CA ASN A 77 4.59 -3.80 -2.94
C ASN A 77 5.29 -4.57 -1.84
N LEU A 78 4.52 -5.33 -1.08
CA LEU A 78 5.01 -5.97 0.12
C LEU A 78 5.74 -7.27 -0.18
N SER A 79 6.87 -7.45 0.46
CA SER A 79 7.59 -8.71 0.32
C SER A 79 6.93 -9.76 1.20
N LEU A 80 7.21 -11.02 0.92
CA LEU A 80 6.69 -12.10 1.74
C LEU A 80 7.20 -12.00 3.17
N GLU A 81 8.42 -11.52 3.33
CA GLU A 81 8.99 -11.34 4.65
C GLU A 81 8.19 -10.31 5.44
N THR A 82 7.85 -9.19 4.79
CA THR A 82 7.07 -8.16 5.44
C THR A 82 5.66 -8.66 5.76
N LEU A 83 5.05 -9.41 4.84
CA LEU A 83 3.72 -9.97 5.08
C LEU A 83 3.76 -10.91 6.28
N SER A 84 4.80 -11.71 6.39
CA SER A 84 4.95 -12.62 7.52
C SER A 84 5.06 -11.86 8.84
N LYS A 85 5.79 -10.74 8.84
CA LYS A 85 5.90 -9.90 10.01
C LYS A 85 4.56 -9.32 10.42
N ILE A 86 3.81 -8.84 9.44
CA ILE A 86 2.50 -8.26 9.70
C ILE A 86 1.58 -9.33 10.32
N GLU A 87 1.61 -10.53 9.76
CA GLU A 87 0.79 -11.61 10.30
C GLU A 87 1.11 -11.90 11.74
N ARG A 88 2.39 -11.94 12.06
CA ARG A 88 2.80 -12.23 13.43
C ARG A 88 2.47 -11.09 14.38
N CYS A 89 2.71 -9.87 13.96
CA CYS A 89 2.51 -8.71 14.84
C CYS A 89 1.03 -8.44 15.10
N LEU A 90 0.17 -8.74 14.15
CA LEU A 90 -1.26 -8.48 14.28
C LEU A 90 -2.07 -9.73 14.58
N ASP A 91 -1.41 -10.89 14.65
CA ASP A 91 -2.08 -12.16 14.86
C ASP A 91 -3.21 -12.31 13.87
N LEU A 92 -2.85 -12.30 12.61
CA LEU A 92 -3.78 -12.22 11.50
C LEU A 92 -3.25 -13.10 10.37
N GLN A 93 -4.12 -13.79 9.68
CA GLN A 93 -3.70 -14.59 8.54
C GLN A 93 -4.03 -13.84 7.25
N ILE A 94 -3.01 -13.47 6.51
CA ILE A 94 -3.17 -12.78 5.25
C ILE A 94 -3.03 -13.77 4.10
N ILE A 95 -2.01 -14.61 4.16
CA ILE A 95 -1.74 -15.57 3.11
C ILE A 95 -2.26 -16.93 3.54
N ALA A 96 -3.08 -17.53 2.72
CA ALA A 96 -3.56 -18.88 2.99
C ALA A 96 -2.50 -19.83 2.46
N GLU A 97 -2.08 -20.74 3.31
CA GLU A 97 -1.09 -21.72 2.89
C GLU A 97 -1.74 -22.75 2.00
N PRO A 98 -1.08 -23.09 0.87
CA PRO A 98 -1.67 -24.09 0.00
C PRO A 98 -1.63 -25.46 0.67
N GLU A 99 -2.64 -26.26 0.37
CA GLU A 99 -2.66 -27.62 0.86
C GLU A 99 -1.76 -28.43 -0.04
N LEU A 100 -0.72 -29.02 0.56
CA LEU A 100 0.19 -29.83 -0.20
C LEU A 100 -0.10 -31.28 0.14
N ALA A 101 -0.41 -32.03 -0.86
CA ALA A 101 -0.75 -33.44 -0.67
C ALA A 101 0.46 -34.28 -0.35
#